data_4c7d22bb0b99575704cb828767bc6598
#
_entry.id   4c7d22bb0b99575704cb828767bc6598
#
_cell.length_a   1.000
_cell.length_b   1.000
_cell.length_c   1.000
_cell.angle_alpha   90.00
_cell.angle_beta   90.00
_cell.angle_gamma   90.00
#
_symmetry.space_group_name_H-M   'P 1'
#
loop_
_entity.id
_entity.type
_entity.pdbx_description
1 polymer ?
#
loop_
_entity_poly.entity_id
_entity_poly.type
_entity_poly.pdbx_seq_one_letter_code
_entity_poly.pdbx_strand_id
1 'polypeptide(L)'
;ENTNDVDTQKLANIVKDIKLDEKIVVGHLAPYVLEKNQVKKIIILRRNPYHLESVYKERDYSENKIKENIGSEILGIITHDTLEKFEEKAFQIDVSEKNIEQVVEKVLQIISEKGNDEQVDWLNLVTKNNDLEKFFTHWLNNAFNFLKVIVSNF
;
A
#
# COMPACT_ATOMS: atom_id res chain seq x y z
N GLU A 1 1.91 -13.87 16.64
CA GLU A 1 2.47 -12.54 16.30
C GLU A 1 1.56 -11.47 16.88
N ASN A 2 2.13 -10.58 17.68
CA ASN A 2 1.39 -9.42 18.18
C ASN A 2 1.24 -8.41 17.02
N THR A 3 0.17 -8.55 16.26
CA THR A 3 -0.29 -7.48 15.38
C THR A 3 -1.00 -6.48 16.29
N ASN A 4 -0.44 -5.31 16.48
CA ASN A 4 -1.12 -4.25 17.20
C ASN A 4 -2.16 -3.62 16.27
N ASP A 5 -3.44 -3.80 16.60
CA ASP A 5 -4.50 -3.04 15.95
C ASP A 5 -4.32 -1.55 16.28
N VAL A 6 -4.25 -0.73 15.24
CA VAL A 6 -4.12 0.71 15.39
C VAL A 6 -5.48 1.36 15.21
N ASP A 7 -5.95 2.04 16.25
CA ASP A 7 -7.10 2.93 16.16
C ASP A 7 -6.72 4.17 15.33
N THR A 8 -7.04 4.12 14.04
CA THR A 8 -6.70 5.18 13.08
C THR A 8 -7.39 6.49 13.42
N GLN A 9 -8.59 6.47 14.01
CA GLN A 9 -9.31 7.68 14.42
C GLN A 9 -8.63 8.36 15.60
N LYS A 10 -8.18 7.59 16.58
CA LYS A 10 -7.41 8.11 17.70
C LYS A 10 -6.08 8.69 17.25
N LEU A 11 -5.39 7.99 16.34
CA LEU A 11 -4.14 8.46 15.77
C LEU A 11 -4.34 9.74 14.94
N ALA A 12 -5.40 9.83 14.13
CA ALA A 12 -5.75 11.03 13.38
C ALA A 12 -5.98 12.24 14.30
N ASN A 13 -6.68 12.05 15.42
CA ASN A 13 -6.88 13.12 16.40
C ASN A 13 -5.56 13.63 17.00
N ILE A 14 -4.60 12.74 17.26
CA ILE A 14 -3.27 13.12 17.75
C ILE A 14 -2.50 13.90 16.67
N VAL A 15 -2.53 13.39 15.43
CA VAL A 15 -1.80 14.01 14.30
C VAL A 15 -2.36 15.38 13.95
N LYS A 16 -3.66 15.61 14.13
CA LYS A 16 -4.33 16.88 13.84
C LYS A 16 -3.73 18.07 14.64
N ASP A 17 -3.25 17.80 15.86
CA ASP A 17 -2.68 18.81 16.74
C ASP A 17 -1.18 19.06 16.48
N ILE A 18 -0.56 18.27 15.60
CA ILE A 18 0.85 18.41 15.24
C ILE A 18 0.99 19.42 14.10
N LYS A 19 1.87 20.40 14.28
CA LYS A 19 2.25 21.31 13.19
C LYS A 19 3.07 20.54 12.15
N LEU A 20 2.48 20.31 10.98
CA LEU A 20 3.09 19.54 9.88
C LEU A 20 3.69 20.41 8.77
N ASP A 21 3.71 21.74 8.95
CA ASP A 21 4.27 22.66 7.97
C ASP A 21 5.72 22.29 7.63
N GLU A 22 6.02 22.18 6.33
CA GLU A 22 7.33 21.84 5.80
C GLU A 22 7.90 20.48 6.29
N LYS A 23 7.04 19.56 6.71
CA LYS A 23 7.45 18.23 7.19
C LYS A 23 7.14 17.13 6.18
N ILE A 24 7.94 16.07 6.24
CA ILE A 24 7.67 14.82 5.54
C ILE A 24 7.11 13.84 6.56
N VAL A 25 5.92 13.30 6.29
CA VAL A 25 5.30 12.22 7.07
C VAL A 25 5.47 10.93 6.29
N VAL A 26 6.05 9.92 6.93
CA VAL A 26 6.29 8.60 6.31
C VAL A 26 5.55 7.52 7.07
N GLY A 27 4.75 6.73 6.37
CA GLY A 27 4.06 5.58 6.94
C GLY A 27 2.86 5.14 6.11
N HIS A 28 2.55 3.85 6.15
CA HIS A 28 1.42 3.28 5.43
C HIS A 28 0.05 3.72 5.98
N LEU A 29 0.01 4.25 7.20
CA LEU A 29 -1.21 4.81 7.80
C LEU A 29 -1.43 6.29 7.45
N ALA A 30 -0.48 6.95 6.80
CA ALA A 30 -0.58 8.37 6.46
C ALA A 30 -1.90 8.74 5.74
N PRO A 31 -2.41 7.97 4.77
CA PRO A 31 -3.68 8.29 4.11
C PRO A 31 -4.89 8.28 5.05
N TYR A 32 -4.84 7.49 6.10
CA TYR A 32 -5.96 7.32 7.04
C TYR A 32 -5.96 8.36 8.16
N VAL A 33 -4.81 8.96 8.46
CA VAL A 33 -4.65 9.87 9.59
C VAL A 33 -4.48 11.33 9.19
N LEU A 34 -4.12 11.60 7.92
CA LEU A 34 -3.95 12.96 7.41
C LEU A 34 -5.21 13.44 6.68
N GLU A 35 -5.55 14.71 6.81
CA GLU A 35 -6.61 15.36 6.05
C GLU A 35 -6.07 15.98 4.75
N LYS A 36 -6.91 16.05 3.69
CA LYS A 36 -6.53 16.59 2.39
C LYS A 36 -5.94 18.01 2.47
N ASN A 37 -6.44 18.83 3.39
CA ASN A 37 -5.98 20.20 3.58
C ASN A 37 -4.62 20.31 4.29
N GLN A 38 -4.17 19.27 5.02
CA GLN A 38 -2.87 19.20 5.68
C GLN A 38 -1.74 18.77 4.75
N VAL A 39 -2.09 18.26 3.55
CA VAL A 39 -1.14 17.63 2.64
C VAL A 39 -0.98 18.47 1.38
N LYS A 40 0.26 18.80 1.03
CA LYS A 40 0.58 19.42 -0.26
C LYS A 40 0.64 18.39 -1.38
N LYS A 41 1.35 17.30 -1.15
CA LYS A 41 1.46 16.14 -2.04
C LYS A 41 1.52 14.87 -1.21
N ILE A 42 0.93 13.79 -1.69
CA ILE A 42 1.09 12.45 -1.13
C ILE A 42 1.66 11.52 -2.20
N ILE A 43 2.71 10.80 -1.87
CA ILE A 43 3.45 9.97 -2.82
C ILE A 43 3.39 8.53 -2.33
N ILE A 44 2.86 7.66 -3.18
CA ILE A 44 2.69 6.24 -2.93
C ILE A 44 3.82 5.52 -3.65
N LEU A 45 4.72 4.90 -2.89
CA LEU A 45 5.78 4.08 -3.46
C LEU A 45 5.22 2.67 -3.71
N ARG A 46 5.15 2.29 -4.98
CA ARG A 46 4.65 1.00 -5.45
C ARG A 46 5.81 0.08 -5.79
N ARG A 47 5.75 -1.19 -5.44
CA ARG A 47 6.79 -2.15 -5.76
C ARG A 47 6.23 -3.43 -6.35
N ASN A 48 6.89 -3.94 -7.38
CA ASN A 48 6.53 -5.18 -8.05
C ASN A 48 6.34 -6.33 -7.04
N PRO A 49 5.18 -6.99 -7.01
CA PRO A 49 4.87 -8.05 -6.04
C PRO A 49 5.85 -9.22 -6.10
N TYR A 50 6.42 -9.51 -7.27
CA TYR A 50 7.43 -10.56 -7.40
C TYR A 50 8.74 -10.24 -6.67
N HIS A 51 9.05 -8.97 -6.44
CA HIS A 51 10.23 -8.54 -5.69
C HIS A 51 9.97 -8.42 -4.17
N LEU A 52 8.70 -8.33 -3.76
CA LEU A 52 8.35 -8.11 -2.35
C LEU A 52 8.59 -9.34 -1.49
N GLU A 53 8.47 -10.55 -2.03
CA GLU A 53 8.62 -11.79 -1.27
C GLU A 53 10.00 -11.91 -0.63
N SER A 54 11.07 -11.63 -1.39
CA SER A 54 12.45 -11.64 -0.88
C SER A 54 12.66 -10.56 0.18
N VAL A 55 12.15 -9.35 -0.05
CA VAL A 55 12.26 -8.24 0.89
C VAL A 55 11.58 -8.53 2.22
N TYR A 56 10.41 -9.18 2.20
CA TYR A 56 9.71 -9.53 3.43
C TYR A 56 10.34 -10.72 4.16
N LYS A 57 10.92 -11.68 3.42
CA LYS A 57 11.73 -12.76 4.01
C LYS A 57 12.97 -12.22 4.72
N GLU A 58 13.68 -11.27 4.13
CA GLU A 58 14.81 -10.59 4.77
C GLU A 58 14.44 -9.84 6.05
N ARG A 59 13.15 -9.43 6.17
CA ARG A 59 12.59 -8.79 7.37
C ARG A 59 12.04 -9.79 8.40
N ASP A 60 12.23 -11.08 8.18
CA ASP A 60 11.75 -12.15 9.04
C ASP A 60 10.22 -12.12 9.27
N TYR A 61 9.46 -11.76 8.23
CA TYR A 61 8.00 -11.81 8.29
C TYR A 61 7.51 -13.23 8.11
N SER A 62 6.44 -13.60 8.85
CA SER A 62 5.78 -14.89 8.66
C SER A 62 5.18 -15.02 7.26
N GLU A 63 5.04 -16.27 6.76
CA GLU A 63 4.48 -16.54 5.44
C GLU A 63 3.09 -15.93 5.24
N ASN A 64 2.23 -15.97 6.26
CA ASN A 64 0.90 -15.38 6.20
C ASN A 64 0.98 -13.86 6.02
N LYS A 65 1.83 -13.20 6.81
CA LYS A 65 2.04 -11.74 6.71
C LYS A 65 2.64 -11.35 5.36
N ILE A 66 3.54 -12.15 4.81
CA ILE A 66 4.08 -11.95 3.45
C ILE A 66 2.96 -11.99 2.41
N LYS A 67 2.12 -13.04 2.44
CA LYS A 67 1.00 -13.20 1.51
C LYS A 67 -0.02 -12.06 1.61
N GLU A 68 -0.39 -11.67 2.83
CA GLU A 68 -1.30 -10.56 3.08
C GLU A 68 -0.76 -9.24 2.54
N ASN A 69 0.50 -8.91 2.82
CA ASN A 69 1.11 -7.67 2.36
C ASN A 69 1.28 -7.64 0.83
N ILE A 70 1.68 -8.76 0.21
CA ILE A 70 1.77 -8.86 -1.25
C ILE A 70 0.39 -8.76 -1.89
N GLY A 71 -0.61 -9.45 -1.35
CA GLY A 71 -1.99 -9.36 -1.83
C GLY A 71 -2.55 -7.93 -1.76
N SER A 72 -2.29 -7.23 -0.66
CA SER A 72 -2.67 -5.82 -0.48
C SER A 72 -1.99 -4.90 -1.50
N GLU A 73 -0.72 -5.14 -1.82
CA GLU A 73 0.01 -4.39 -2.84
C GLU A 73 -0.53 -4.66 -4.24
N ILE A 74 -0.82 -5.93 -4.60
CA ILE A 74 -1.41 -6.30 -5.89
C ILE A 74 -2.76 -5.63 -6.09
N LEU A 75 -3.62 -5.66 -5.07
CA LEU A 75 -4.95 -5.05 -5.11
C LEU A 75 -4.89 -3.52 -5.02
N GLY A 76 -3.76 -2.95 -4.61
CA GLY A 76 -3.58 -1.52 -4.50
C GLY A 76 -4.52 -0.87 -3.48
N ILE A 77 -4.83 -1.54 -2.37
CA ILE A 77 -5.82 -1.08 -1.39
C ILE A 77 -5.49 0.33 -0.88
N ILE A 78 -4.28 0.52 -0.33
CA ILE A 78 -3.82 1.82 0.17
C ILE A 78 -3.77 2.86 -0.95
N THR A 79 -3.41 2.43 -2.15
CA THR A 79 -3.35 3.30 -3.34
C THR A 79 -4.73 3.82 -3.70
N HIS A 80 -5.71 2.93 -3.78
CA HIS A 80 -7.10 3.28 -4.08
C HIS A 80 -7.64 4.30 -3.06
N ASP A 81 -7.53 3.99 -1.77
CA ASP A 81 -8.01 4.87 -0.70
C ASP A 81 -7.30 6.24 -0.72
N THR A 82 -6.00 6.23 -1.07
CA THR A 82 -5.21 7.47 -1.17
C THR A 82 -5.63 8.31 -2.37
N LEU A 83 -5.81 7.71 -3.54
CA LEU A 83 -6.25 8.40 -4.74
C LEU A 83 -7.66 8.95 -4.58
N GLU A 84 -8.56 8.19 -3.96
CA GLU A 84 -9.93 8.65 -3.67
C GLU A 84 -9.94 9.86 -2.72
N LYS A 85 -9.17 9.82 -1.63
CA LYS A 85 -9.17 10.87 -0.62
C LYS A 85 -8.41 12.13 -1.03
N PHE A 86 -7.25 11.98 -1.69
CA PHE A 86 -6.34 13.09 -1.97
C PHE A 86 -6.37 13.57 -3.41
N GLU A 87 -7.00 12.81 -4.31
CA GLU A 87 -7.24 13.19 -5.72
C GLU A 87 -5.96 13.71 -6.42
N GLU A 88 -5.98 14.94 -6.92
CA GLU A 88 -4.90 15.60 -7.65
C GLU A 88 -3.59 15.79 -6.84
N LYS A 89 -3.64 15.55 -5.54
CA LYS A 89 -2.46 15.60 -4.67
C LYS A 89 -1.73 14.27 -4.58
N ALA A 90 -2.37 13.17 -5.01
CA ALA A 90 -1.84 11.82 -4.90
C ALA A 90 -1.06 11.40 -6.16
N PHE A 91 0.12 10.84 -5.96
CA PHE A 91 1.01 10.39 -7.03
C PHE A 91 1.58 9.02 -6.69
N GLN A 92 1.72 8.17 -7.69
CA GLN A 92 2.37 6.88 -7.58
C GLN A 92 3.77 6.93 -8.19
N ILE A 93 4.70 6.19 -7.62
CA ILE A 93 6.02 5.92 -8.17
C ILE A 93 6.28 4.42 -8.10
N ASP A 94 6.50 3.76 -9.22
CA ASP A 94 7.04 2.41 -9.25
C ASP A 94 8.54 2.43 -8.90
N VAL A 95 8.88 1.85 -7.75
CA VAL A 95 10.26 1.79 -7.26
C VAL A 95 10.95 0.45 -7.53
N SER A 96 10.34 -0.43 -8.32
CA SER A 96 10.80 -1.82 -8.52
C SER A 96 12.22 -1.90 -9.07
N GLU A 97 12.52 -1.06 -10.08
CA GLU A 97 13.81 -1.06 -10.78
C GLU A 97 14.61 0.23 -10.55
N LYS A 98 14.20 1.03 -9.56
CA LYS A 98 14.86 2.30 -9.26
C LYS A 98 15.75 2.18 -8.03
N ASN A 99 16.95 2.77 -8.09
CA ASN A 99 17.77 3.00 -6.91
C ASN A 99 17.24 4.19 -6.08
N ILE A 100 17.82 4.41 -4.92
CA ILE A 100 17.36 5.45 -3.96
C ILE A 100 17.44 6.84 -4.60
N GLU A 101 18.53 7.15 -5.30
CA GLU A 101 18.76 8.43 -5.95
C GLU A 101 17.70 8.74 -7.00
N GLN A 102 17.34 7.75 -7.82
CA GLN A 102 16.29 7.87 -8.84
C GLN A 102 14.91 8.06 -8.21
N VAL A 103 14.63 7.39 -7.09
CA VAL A 103 13.36 7.58 -6.37
C VAL A 103 13.30 8.99 -5.78
N VAL A 104 14.38 9.47 -5.14
CA VAL A 104 14.47 10.83 -4.60
C VAL A 104 14.29 11.88 -5.69
N GLU A 105 14.92 11.70 -6.85
CA GLU A 105 14.76 12.60 -7.99
C GLU A 105 13.30 12.68 -8.46
N LYS A 106 12.62 11.53 -8.58
CA LYS A 106 11.19 11.46 -8.92
C LYS A 106 10.32 12.19 -7.90
N VAL A 107 10.58 11.98 -6.60
CA VAL A 107 9.87 12.66 -5.53
C VAL A 107 10.05 14.18 -5.64
N LEU A 108 11.26 14.65 -5.85
CA LEU A 108 11.55 16.08 -6.02
C LEU A 108 10.89 16.68 -7.28
N GLN A 109 10.82 15.94 -8.37
CA GLN A 109 10.10 16.34 -9.57
C GLN A 109 8.60 16.53 -9.29
N ILE A 110 7.96 15.58 -8.57
CA ILE A 110 6.54 15.69 -8.18
C ILE A 110 6.33 16.89 -7.25
N ILE A 111 7.19 17.11 -6.25
CA ILE A 111 7.10 18.22 -5.32
C ILE A 111 7.22 19.57 -6.04
N SER A 112 8.08 19.66 -7.06
CA SER A 112 8.29 20.86 -7.87
C SER A 112 7.29 21.02 -9.04
N GLU A 113 6.25 20.18 -9.10
CA GLU A 113 5.19 20.19 -10.13
C GLU A 113 5.69 19.89 -11.57
N LYS A 114 6.86 19.28 -11.68
CA LYS A 114 7.46 18.83 -12.95
C LYS A 114 7.33 17.32 -13.19
N GLY A 115 6.88 16.58 -12.17
CA GLY A 115 6.73 15.14 -12.21
C GLY A 115 5.32 14.70 -12.57
N ASN A 116 5.20 13.52 -13.14
CA ASN A 116 3.94 12.88 -13.50
C ASN A 116 3.66 11.68 -12.60
N ASP A 117 2.38 11.34 -12.46
CA ASP A 117 1.91 10.10 -11.86
C ASP A 117 2.31 8.90 -12.73
N GLU A 118 2.80 7.84 -12.08
CA GLU A 118 3.08 6.57 -12.74
C GLU A 118 1.89 5.63 -12.45
N GLN A 119 1.09 5.30 -13.47
CA GLN A 119 0.00 4.35 -13.31
C GLN A 119 0.54 2.95 -13.12
N VAL A 120 0.30 2.36 -11.94
CA VAL A 120 0.79 1.04 -11.57
C VAL A 120 -0.38 0.08 -11.41
N ASP A 121 -0.42 -0.98 -12.21
CA ASP A 121 -1.47 -2.01 -12.21
C ASP A 121 -0.84 -3.40 -12.04
N TRP A 122 -0.56 -3.76 -10.79
CA TRP A 122 -0.01 -5.08 -10.46
C TRP A 122 -1.02 -6.21 -10.66
N LEU A 123 -2.31 -5.95 -10.52
CA LEU A 123 -3.34 -6.97 -10.73
C LEU A 123 -3.33 -7.43 -12.20
N ASN A 124 -3.24 -6.49 -13.14
CA ASN A 124 -3.12 -6.83 -14.55
C ASN A 124 -1.83 -7.58 -14.85
N LEU A 125 -0.69 -7.19 -14.24
CA LEU A 125 0.58 -7.89 -14.39
C LEU A 125 0.46 -9.37 -13.94
N VAL A 126 -0.05 -9.61 -12.74
CA VAL A 126 -0.21 -10.94 -12.15
C VAL A 126 -1.22 -11.78 -12.95
N THR A 127 -2.30 -11.16 -13.43
CA THR A 127 -3.32 -11.82 -14.27
C THR A 127 -2.72 -12.28 -15.61
N LYS A 128 -1.97 -11.41 -16.28
CA LYS A 128 -1.27 -11.73 -17.55
C LYS A 128 -0.28 -12.88 -17.41
N ASN A 129 0.36 -12.98 -16.25
CA ASN A 129 1.30 -14.07 -15.95
C ASN A 129 0.61 -15.37 -15.50
N ASN A 130 -0.71 -15.37 -15.34
CA ASN A 130 -1.53 -16.48 -14.79
C ASN A 130 -1.13 -16.87 -13.35
N ASP A 131 -0.63 -15.91 -12.56
CA ASP A 131 -0.11 -16.13 -11.20
C ASP A 131 -1.09 -15.72 -10.08
N LEU A 132 -2.38 -15.51 -10.40
CA LEU A 132 -3.39 -15.16 -9.38
C LEU A 132 -3.45 -16.19 -8.25
N GLU A 133 -3.45 -17.48 -8.59
CA GLU A 133 -3.47 -18.54 -7.58
C GLU A 133 -2.24 -18.48 -6.66
N LYS A 134 -1.06 -18.21 -7.20
CA LYS A 134 0.18 -18.10 -6.44
C LYS A 134 0.05 -17.09 -5.28
N PHE A 135 -0.57 -15.94 -5.54
CA PHE A 135 -0.67 -14.86 -4.57
C PHE A 135 -1.93 -14.91 -3.70
N PHE A 136 -3.03 -15.48 -4.21
CA PHE A 136 -4.34 -15.43 -3.57
C PHE A 136 -4.90 -16.77 -3.07
N THR A 137 -4.20 -17.91 -3.23
CA THR A 137 -4.66 -19.22 -2.75
C THR A 137 -5.04 -19.20 -1.27
N HIS A 138 -4.29 -18.46 -0.43
CA HIS A 138 -4.58 -18.32 0.98
C HIS A 138 -5.96 -17.68 1.24
N TRP A 139 -6.29 -16.64 0.49
CA TRP A 139 -7.58 -15.93 0.55
C TRP A 139 -8.73 -16.82 0.07
N LEU A 140 -8.51 -17.55 -1.01
CA LEU A 140 -9.49 -18.50 -1.56
C LEU A 140 -9.80 -19.62 -0.56
N ASN A 141 -8.77 -20.20 0.05
CA ASN A 141 -8.95 -21.25 1.06
C ASN A 141 -9.68 -20.74 2.30
N ASN A 142 -9.42 -19.54 2.76
CA ASN A 142 -10.14 -18.92 3.87
C ASN A 142 -11.60 -18.63 3.51
N ALA A 143 -11.87 -18.12 2.31
CA ALA A 143 -13.23 -17.91 1.81
C ALA A 143 -14.00 -19.22 1.66
N PHE A 144 -13.37 -20.28 1.15
CA PHE A 144 -13.98 -21.62 1.06
C PHE A 144 -14.26 -22.23 2.45
N ASN A 145 -13.35 -22.07 3.41
CA ASN A 145 -13.58 -22.54 4.77
C ASN A 145 -14.71 -21.78 5.45
N PHE A 146 -14.82 -20.47 5.24
CA PHE A 146 -15.92 -19.65 5.74
C PHE A 146 -17.27 -20.07 5.13
N LEU A 147 -17.31 -20.31 3.80
CA LEU A 147 -18.51 -20.82 3.12
C LEU A 147 -18.91 -22.21 3.61
N LYS A 148 -17.96 -23.12 3.87
CA LYS A 148 -18.24 -24.43 4.45
C LYS A 148 -18.89 -24.32 5.83
N VAL A 149 -18.43 -23.40 6.67
CA VAL A 149 -19.02 -23.17 8.02
C VAL A 149 -20.45 -22.65 7.89
N ILE A 150 -20.74 -21.77 6.93
CA ILE A 150 -22.10 -21.27 6.70
C ILE A 150 -23.01 -22.40 6.22
N VAL A 151 -22.58 -23.20 5.26
CA VAL A 151 -23.39 -24.29 4.65
C VAL A 151 -23.59 -25.46 5.62
N SER A 152 -22.68 -25.71 6.57
CA SER A 152 -22.82 -26.78 7.56
C SER A 152 -23.76 -26.44 8.73
N ASN A 153 -24.18 -25.17 8.83
CA ASN A 153 -25.13 -24.70 9.85
C ASN A 153 -26.56 -24.50 9.32
N PHE A 154 -26.84 -24.95 8.10
CA PHE A 154 -28.15 -25.09 7.49
C PHE A 154 -28.50 -26.56 7.26
#